data_3ae307761fbcf2593af32509ef77f4ee
#
_entry.id   3ae307761fbcf2593af32509ef77f4ee
#
_cell.length_a   1.000
_cell.length_b   1.000
_cell.length_c   1.000
_cell.angle_alpha   90.00
_cell.angle_beta   90.00
_cell.angle_gamma   90.00
#
_symmetry.space_group_name_H-M   'P 1'
#
loop_
_entity.id
_entity.type
_entity.pdbx_description
1 polymer ?
#
loop_
_entity_poly.entity_id
_entity_poly.type
_entity_poly.pdbx_seq_one_letter_code
_entity_poly.pdbx_strand_id
1 'polypeptide(L)'
;MKPENDQILYQKKGVTISKLALDLLSKDVGDRVAPISHYQEEFQVSRGTMQNAFNYLKDIGAVSLAHHGHQGTYIRALDYKKLQENCLEREIMGIMPLPYSQTYEGFATAIYDQFRSLKFNMAYARGAVGRIQLVESGAYQFAIVSQYAAEYAISCGSEIECLLNFGAGSFLSKHILLPLSLIHISEPTRP
;
A
#
# COMPACT_ATOMS: atom_id res chain seq x y z
N MET A 1 2.06 42.88 -5.77
CA MET A 1 1.87 41.68 -6.57
C MET A 1 3.09 40.80 -6.42
N LYS A 2 3.08 39.90 -5.44
CA LYS A 2 4.01 38.80 -5.19
C LYS A 2 3.25 37.73 -4.43
N PRO A 3 2.78 36.67 -5.08
CA PRO A 3 2.73 35.40 -4.35
C PRO A 3 3.00 34.14 -5.16
N GLU A 4 3.29 34.21 -6.47
CA GLU A 4 3.40 32.99 -7.25
C GLU A 4 4.69 32.18 -7.00
N ASN A 5 5.79 32.83 -6.66
CA ASN A 5 7.07 32.16 -6.45
C ASN A 5 7.17 31.46 -5.09
N ASP A 6 6.52 31.99 -4.06
CA ASP A 6 6.54 31.40 -2.73
C ASP A 6 5.65 30.15 -2.64
N GLN A 7 4.52 30.10 -3.35
CA GLN A 7 3.68 28.91 -3.44
C GLN A 7 4.37 27.75 -4.17
N ILE A 8 5.15 28.03 -5.22
CA ILE A 8 5.92 27.02 -5.95
C ILE A 8 7.08 26.47 -5.09
N LEU A 9 7.72 27.32 -4.29
CA LEU A 9 8.78 26.92 -3.35
C LEU A 9 8.23 26.07 -2.20
N TYR A 10 7.06 26.40 -1.66
CA TYR A 10 6.36 25.60 -0.67
C TYR A 10 5.94 24.24 -1.23
N GLN A 11 5.44 24.20 -2.46
CA GLN A 11 5.10 22.95 -3.14
C GLN A 11 6.34 22.07 -3.36
N LYS A 12 7.46 22.60 -3.83
CA LYS A 12 8.71 21.81 -4.04
C LYS A 12 9.26 21.23 -2.75
N LYS A 13 9.27 22.00 -1.65
CA LYS A 13 9.73 21.52 -0.34
C LYS A 13 8.82 20.42 0.20
N GLY A 14 7.52 20.63 0.15
CA GLY A 14 6.54 19.63 0.59
C GLY A 14 6.61 18.35 -0.23
N VAL A 15 6.72 18.45 -1.55
CA VAL A 15 6.90 17.29 -2.44
C VAL A 15 8.19 16.54 -2.15
N THR A 16 9.29 17.22 -1.86
CA THR A 16 10.58 16.56 -1.53
C THR A 16 10.48 15.81 -0.21
N ILE A 17 9.88 16.42 0.81
CA ILE A 17 9.65 15.77 2.12
C ILE A 17 8.78 14.53 1.94
N SER A 18 7.71 14.64 1.16
CA SER A 18 6.78 13.54 0.91
C SER A 18 7.45 12.38 0.18
N LYS A 19 8.19 12.62 -0.89
CA LYS A 19 8.96 11.59 -1.61
C LYS A 19 9.98 10.90 -0.71
N LEU A 20 10.69 11.66 0.12
CA LEU A 20 11.65 11.11 1.07
C LEU A 20 10.96 10.29 2.15
N ALA A 21 9.83 10.75 2.66
CA ALA A 21 9.06 10.00 3.65
C ALA A 21 8.54 8.67 3.06
N LEU A 22 8.10 8.68 1.80
CA LEU A 22 7.66 7.48 1.08
C LEU A 22 8.83 6.48 0.88
N ASP A 23 10.01 6.94 0.48
CA ASP A 23 11.20 6.10 0.37
C ASP A 23 11.57 5.47 1.72
N LEU A 24 11.52 6.26 2.80
CA LEU A 24 11.83 5.76 4.15
C LEU A 24 10.77 4.79 4.68
N LEU A 25 9.50 4.88 4.24
CA LEU A 25 8.45 3.92 4.58
C LEU A 25 8.70 2.52 4.01
N SER A 26 9.46 2.42 2.92
CA SER A 26 9.84 1.14 2.29
C SER A 26 11.08 0.49 2.91
N LYS A 27 11.66 1.09 3.95
CA LYS A 27 12.91 0.64 4.59
C LYS A 27 12.68 0.17 6.02
N ASP A 28 13.61 -0.65 6.48
CA ASP A 28 13.64 -1.16 7.85
C ASP A 28 14.73 -0.50 8.70
N VAL A 29 14.59 -0.65 10.02
CA VAL A 29 15.63 -0.24 10.98
C VAL A 29 16.87 -1.10 10.73
N GLY A 30 18.02 -0.45 10.56
CA GLY A 30 19.28 -1.08 10.18
C GLY A 30 19.62 -0.96 8.69
N ASP A 31 18.68 -0.54 7.86
CA ASP A 31 18.95 -0.33 6.45
C ASP A 31 19.85 0.89 6.22
N ARG A 32 20.63 0.78 5.14
CA ARG A 32 21.48 1.88 4.69
C ARG A 32 20.68 2.89 3.90
N VAL A 33 20.77 4.15 4.31
CA VAL A 33 20.19 5.28 3.56
C VAL A 33 21.12 5.64 2.40
N ALA A 34 20.57 5.86 1.22
CA ALA A 34 21.32 6.30 0.06
C ALA A 34 22.00 7.67 0.32
N PRO A 35 23.11 7.97 -0.33
CA PRO A 35 23.74 9.27 -0.23
C PRO A 35 22.81 10.40 -0.69
N ILE A 36 23.00 11.61 -0.15
CA ILE A 36 22.20 12.77 -0.56
C ILE A 36 22.29 13.03 -2.08
N SER A 37 23.44 12.74 -2.70
CA SER A 37 23.62 12.87 -4.15
C SER A 37 22.68 11.97 -4.94
N HIS A 38 22.43 10.75 -4.49
CA HIS A 38 21.47 9.84 -5.12
C HIS A 38 20.07 10.43 -5.13
N TYR A 39 19.58 10.89 -3.97
CA TYR A 39 18.25 11.52 -3.87
C TYR A 39 18.14 12.83 -4.64
N GLN A 40 19.25 13.59 -4.79
CA GLN A 40 19.27 14.80 -5.61
C GLN A 40 18.98 14.47 -7.08
N GLU A 41 19.62 13.43 -7.60
CA GLU A 41 19.44 12.96 -8.97
C GLU A 41 18.04 12.38 -9.17
N GLU A 42 17.61 11.51 -8.27
CA GLU A 42 16.33 10.84 -8.36
C GLU A 42 15.14 11.80 -8.24
N PHE A 43 15.18 12.74 -7.27
CA PHE A 43 14.09 13.67 -7.04
C PHE A 43 14.23 14.99 -7.81
N GLN A 44 15.33 15.17 -8.53
CA GLN A 44 15.68 16.39 -9.31
C GLN A 44 15.60 17.66 -8.45
N VAL A 45 16.23 17.63 -7.28
CA VAL A 45 16.28 18.74 -6.34
C VAL A 45 17.70 19.12 -5.95
N SER A 46 17.89 20.35 -5.44
CA SER A 46 19.18 20.80 -4.94
C SER A 46 19.60 20.06 -3.67
N ARG A 47 20.92 19.99 -3.42
CA ARG A 47 21.47 19.41 -2.18
C ARG A 47 20.88 20.06 -0.93
N GLY A 48 20.73 21.39 -0.92
CA GLY A 48 20.13 22.10 0.21
C GLY A 48 18.68 21.73 0.46
N THR A 49 17.90 21.57 -0.63
CA THR A 49 16.50 21.12 -0.51
C THR A 49 16.40 19.73 0.09
N MET A 50 17.29 18.82 -0.37
CA MET A 50 17.32 17.44 0.16
C MET A 50 17.76 17.40 1.62
N GLN A 51 18.79 18.18 1.98
CA GLN A 51 19.27 18.26 3.35
C GLN A 51 18.21 18.83 4.30
N ASN A 52 17.47 19.83 3.86
CA ASN A 52 16.34 20.39 4.61
C ASN A 52 15.21 19.37 4.82
N ALA A 53 14.92 18.53 3.82
CA ALA A 53 13.93 17.46 3.96
C ALA A 53 14.36 16.42 5.00
N PHE A 54 15.62 15.97 4.97
CA PHE A 54 16.16 15.06 5.99
C PHE A 54 16.15 15.68 7.39
N ASN A 55 16.56 16.95 7.51
CA ASN A 55 16.56 17.64 8.79
C ASN A 55 15.14 17.75 9.34
N TYR A 56 14.17 18.13 8.51
CA TYR A 56 12.77 18.20 8.90
C TYR A 56 12.25 16.87 9.45
N LEU A 57 12.46 15.75 8.73
CA LEU A 57 12.01 14.44 9.20
C LEU A 57 12.73 13.97 10.48
N LYS A 58 14.00 14.38 10.68
CA LYS A 58 14.71 14.15 11.94
C LYS A 58 14.16 15.01 13.08
N ASP A 59 13.91 16.29 12.84
CA ASP A 59 13.44 17.25 13.85
C ASP A 59 12.06 16.87 14.39
N ILE A 60 11.17 16.37 13.52
CA ILE A 60 9.87 15.86 13.97
C ILE A 60 9.97 14.44 14.58
N GLY A 61 11.15 13.83 14.58
CA GLY A 61 11.37 12.48 15.08
C GLY A 61 10.75 11.37 14.23
N ALA A 62 10.53 11.62 12.94
CA ALA A 62 10.05 10.59 12.00
C ALA A 62 11.15 9.58 11.62
N VAL A 63 12.41 10.01 11.63
CA VAL A 63 13.57 9.16 11.37
C VAL A 63 14.73 9.53 12.29
N SER A 64 15.45 8.53 12.78
CA SER A 64 16.74 8.70 13.46
C SER A 64 17.82 7.98 12.66
N LEU A 65 18.91 8.68 12.39
CA LEU A 65 20.00 8.18 11.55
C LEU A 65 21.30 8.09 12.34
N ALA A 66 22.08 7.03 12.09
CA ALA A 66 23.42 6.84 12.61
C ALA A 66 24.44 6.95 11.47
N HIS A 67 25.47 7.76 11.66
CA HIS A 67 26.56 7.93 10.69
C HIS A 67 27.74 7.06 11.09
N HIS A 68 28.19 6.18 10.19
CA HIS A 68 29.31 5.28 10.40
C HIS A 68 30.52 5.64 9.51
N GLY A 69 30.83 6.94 9.39
CA GLY A 69 31.95 7.41 8.60
C GLY A 69 31.89 6.95 7.14
N HIS A 70 32.93 6.23 6.69
CA HIS A 70 33.00 5.72 5.32
C HIS A 70 32.00 4.61 5.01
N GLN A 71 31.40 3.97 6.01
CA GLN A 71 30.41 2.93 5.81
C GLN A 71 29.03 3.49 5.44
N GLY A 72 28.81 4.80 5.65
CA GLY A 72 27.58 5.49 5.27
C GLY A 72 26.64 5.78 6.44
N THR A 73 25.40 6.03 6.11
CA THR A 73 24.34 6.39 7.06
C THR A 73 23.32 5.27 7.14
N TYR A 74 22.94 4.90 8.35
CA TYR A 74 22.01 3.81 8.62
C TYR A 74 20.81 4.30 9.42
N ILE A 75 19.67 3.67 9.22
CA ILE A 75 18.44 3.96 9.94
C ILE A 75 18.55 3.35 11.35
N ARG A 76 18.46 4.18 12.37
CA ARG A 76 18.46 3.78 13.78
C ARG A 76 17.06 3.55 14.31
N ALA A 77 16.10 4.40 13.87
CA ALA A 77 14.70 4.28 14.25
C ALA A 77 13.82 4.94 13.18
N LEU A 78 12.62 4.40 13.00
CA LEU A 78 11.55 4.93 12.14
C LEU A 78 10.26 5.05 12.95
N ASP A 79 9.59 6.18 12.77
CA ASP A 79 8.20 6.36 13.20
C ASP A 79 7.32 6.35 11.93
N TYR A 80 6.79 5.19 11.61
CA TYR A 80 6.01 4.98 10.39
C TYR A 80 4.77 5.87 10.33
N LYS A 81 4.16 6.18 11.47
CA LYS A 81 3.00 7.08 11.53
C LYS A 81 3.40 8.50 11.12
N LYS A 82 4.48 9.04 11.68
CA LYS A 82 4.96 10.38 11.31
C LYS A 82 5.44 10.46 9.87
N LEU A 83 6.08 9.40 9.36
CA LEU A 83 6.45 9.31 7.96
C LEU A 83 5.21 9.37 7.07
N GLN A 84 4.18 8.58 7.36
CA GLN A 84 2.93 8.58 6.61
C GLN A 84 2.20 9.92 6.67
N GLU A 85 2.19 10.59 7.83
CA GLU A 85 1.59 11.92 7.98
C GLU A 85 2.27 12.99 7.11
N ASN A 86 3.52 12.76 6.74
CA ASN A 86 4.30 13.64 5.87
C ASN A 86 4.33 13.19 4.41
N CYS A 87 3.76 12.04 4.07
CA CYS A 87 3.49 11.68 2.69
C CYS A 87 2.28 12.48 2.20
N LEU A 88 2.43 13.21 1.10
CA LEU A 88 1.30 13.86 0.41
C LEU A 88 0.33 12.84 -0.18
N GLU A 89 0.76 11.60 -0.29
CA GLU A 89 -0.01 10.50 -0.83
C GLU A 89 -0.66 9.70 0.29
N ARG A 90 -1.92 9.86 0.32
CA ARG A 90 -3.06 8.97 0.57
C ARG A 90 -3.02 8.10 1.82
N GLU A 91 -4.10 8.20 2.50
CA GLU A 91 -4.69 7.14 3.29
C GLU A 91 -4.49 5.77 2.61
N ILE A 92 -4.02 4.78 3.35
CA ILE A 92 -3.93 3.42 2.84
C ILE A 92 -5.34 2.89 2.64
N MET A 93 -5.69 2.56 1.41
CA MET A 93 -7.00 2.07 1.04
C MET A 93 -6.93 0.58 0.74
N GLY A 94 -7.58 -0.23 1.56
CA GLY A 94 -7.81 -1.63 1.28
C GLY A 94 -9.19 -1.86 0.67
N ILE A 95 -9.37 -2.96 -0.06
CA ILE A 95 -10.68 -3.39 -0.54
C ILE A 95 -10.90 -4.87 -0.29
N MET A 96 -12.05 -5.23 0.26
CA MET A 96 -12.36 -6.62 0.59
C MET A 96 -13.81 -7.00 0.21
N PRO A 97 -14.17 -8.29 0.27
CA PRO A 97 -15.56 -8.71 0.15
C PRO A 97 -16.43 -8.05 1.22
N LEU A 98 -17.72 -7.90 0.91
CA LEU A 98 -18.69 -7.47 1.91
C LEU A 98 -18.66 -8.39 3.14
N PRO A 99 -18.74 -7.86 4.36
CA PRO A 99 -18.63 -8.61 5.59
C PRO A 99 -19.93 -9.34 5.93
N TYR A 100 -20.34 -10.26 5.08
CA TYR A 100 -21.56 -11.08 5.30
C TYR A 100 -21.40 -12.21 6.31
N SER A 101 -20.21 -12.35 6.89
CA SER A 101 -19.93 -13.44 7.82
C SER A 101 -18.99 -12.98 8.92
N GLN A 102 -19.06 -13.67 10.06
CA GLN A 102 -18.18 -13.43 11.21
C GLN A 102 -16.69 -13.50 10.83
N THR A 103 -16.31 -14.36 9.86
CA THR A 103 -14.94 -14.46 9.40
C THR A 103 -14.49 -13.17 8.68
N TYR A 104 -15.32 -12.63 7.79
CA TYR A 104 -14.98 -11.38 7.10
C TYR A 104 -15.04 -10.16 8.02
N GLU A 105 -15.95 -10.14 8.98
CA GLU A 105 -15.95 -9.12 10.05
C GLU A 105 -14.69 -9.22 10.90
N GLY A 106 -14.27 -10.44 11.25
CA GLY A 106 -13.03 -10.69 11.97
C GLY A 106 -11.81 -10.22 11.20
N PHE A 107 -11.73 -10.47 9.90
CA PHE A 107 -10.65 -9.93 9.04
C PHE A 107 -10.64 -8.40 9.02
N ALA A 108 -11.78 -7.78 8.80
CA ALA A 108 -11.88 -6.33 8.80
C ALA A 108 -11.40 -5.75 10.14
N THR A 109 -11.90 -6.28 11.26
CA THR A 109 -11.53 -5.85 12.61
C THR A 109 -10.03 -6.02 12.86
N ALA A 110 -9.46 -7.19 12.54
CA ALA A 110 -8.05 -7.47 12.74
C ALA A 110 -7.15 -6.53 11.91
N ILE A 111 -7.54 -6.24 10.67
CA ILE A 111 -6.80 -5.31 9.82
C ILE A 111 -6.88 -3.89 10.38
N TYR A 112 -8.06 -3.40 10.76
CA TYR A 112 -8.19 -2.09 11.40
C TYR A 112 -7.37 -1.99 12.68
N ASP A 113 -7.30 -3.04 13.47
CA ASP A 113 -6.49 -3.07 14.69
C ASP A 113 -4.99 -3.01 14.40
N GLN A 114 -4.52 -3.70 13.36
CA GLN A 114 -3.13 -3.67 12.96
C GLN A 114 -2.73 -2.30 12.36
N PHE A 115 -3.61 -1.69 11.60
CA PHE A 115 -3.38 -0.41 10.94
C PHE A 115 -3.80 0.81 11.76
N ARG A 116 -4.23 0.64 13.04
CA ARG A 116 -4.78 1.75 13.86
C ARG A 116 -3.83 2.93 14.04
N SER A 117 -2.52 2.71 13.92
CA SER A 117 -1.52 3.77 14.00
C SER A 117 -1.30 4.53 12.68
N LEU A 118 -1.90 4.08 11.60
CA LEU A 118 -1.77 4.62 10.25
C LEU A 118 -3.09 5.25 9.79
N LYS A 119 -3.02 6.14 8.80
CA LYS A 119 -4.21 6.61 8.08
C LYS A 119 -4.67 5.50 7.15
N PHE A 120 -5.65 4.74 7.57
CA PHE A 120 -6.14 3.57 6.89
C PHE A 120 -7.65 3.57 6.74
N ASN A 121 -8.14 3.09 5.61
CA ASN A 121 -9.55 2.85 5.38
C ASN A 121 -9.77 1.57 4.55
N MET A 122 -10.94 0.95 4.71
CA MET A 122 -11.32 -0.27 4.02
C MET A 122 -12.63 -0.06 3.26
N ALA A 123 -12.59 -0.32 1.96
CA ALA A 123 -13.79 -0.38 1.13
C ALA A 123 -14.28 -1.83 0.99
N TYR A 124 -15.53 -1.97 0.61
CA TYR A 124 -16.17 -3.25 0.43
C TYR A 124 -16.81 -3.34 -0.96
N ALA A 125 -16.47 -4.38 -1.72
CA ALA A 125 -17.04 -4.59 -3.04
C ALA A 125 -17.20 -6.08 -3.37
N ARG A 126 -18.22 -6.39 -4.18
CA ARG A 126 -18.42 -7.72 -4.74
C ARG A 126 -17.47 -7.96 -5.92
N GLY A 127 -17.18 -9.25 -6.20
CA GLY A 127 -16.39 -9.67 -7.33
C GLY A 127 -14.86 -9.50 -7.13
N ALA A 128 -14.14 -10.62 -7.16
CA ALA A 128 -12.70 -10.61 -6.98
C ALA A 128 -11.97 -9.89 -8.12
N VAL A 129 -12.42 -10.11 -9.37
CA VAL A 129 -11.82 -9.48 -10.55
C VAL A 129 -11.87 -7.95 -10.47
N GLY A 130 -13.03 -7.39 -10.11
CA GLY A 130 -13.17 -5.94 -9.97
C GLY A 130 -12.25 -5.36 -8.86
N ARG A 131 -12.09 -6.09 -7.75
CA ARG A 131 -11.16 -5.67 -6.69
C ARG A 131 -9.69 -5.71 -7.13
N ILE A 132 -9.30 -6.73 -7.91
CA ILE A 132 -7.96 -6.82 -8.49
C ILE A 132 -7.71 -5.65 -9.44
N GLN A 133 -8.63 -5.35 -10.34
CA GLN A 133 -8.51 -4.22 -11.27
C GLN A 133 -8.38 -2.87 -10.54
N LEU A 134 -9.04 -2.71 -9.41
CA LEU A 134 -8.92 -1.50 -8.59
C LEU A 134 -7.53 -1.37 -7.94
N VAL A 135 -6.86 -2.48 -7.62
CA VAL A 135 -5.46 -2.47 -7.17
C VAL A 135 -4.52 -2.17 -8.33
N GLU A 136 -4.69 -2.82 -9.47
CA GLU A 136 -3.88 -2.58 -10.68
C GLU A 136 -3.95 -1.12 -11.16
N SER A 137 -5.12 -0.50 -11.04
CA SER A 137 -5.30 0.93 -11.36
C SER A 137 -4.68 1.89 -10.34
N GLY A 138 -4.15 1.37 -9.22
CA GLY A 138 -3.62 2.17 -8.11
C GLY A 138 -4.68 2.90 -7.27
N ALA A 139 -5.98 2.61 -7.49
CA ALA A 139 -7.06 3.19 -6.69
C ALA A 139 -7.06 2.64 -5.26
N TYR A 140 -6.61 1.40 -5.08
CA TYR A 140 -6.44 0.74 -3.79
C TYR A 140 -5.04 0.12 -3.70
N GLN A 141 -4.44 0.10 -2.51
CA GLN A 141 -3.11 -0.43 -2.29
C GLN A 141 -3.10 -1.95 -2.13
N PHE A 142 -4.19 -2.53 -1.62
CA PHE A 142 -4.33 -3.98 -1.54
C PHE A 142 -5.78 -4.43 -1.62
N ALA A 143 -5.98 -5.70 -1.98
CA ALA A 143 -7.29 -6.34 -2.01
C ALA A 143 -7.28 -7.70 -1.30
N ILE A 144 -8.35 -8.03 -0.60
CA ILE A 144 -8.61 -9.39 -0.12
C ILE A 144 -9.44 -10.10 -1.17
N VAL A 145 -8.88 -11.18 -1.70
CA VAL A 145 -9.50 -12.01 -2.74
C VAL A 145 -9.32 -13.49 -2.42
N SER A 146 -10.03 -14.38 -3.12
CA SER A 146 -9.74 -15.81 -3.01
C SER A 146 -8.40 -16.13 -3.66
N GLN A 147 -7.70 -17.14 -3.14
CA GLN A 147 -6.45 -17.62 -3.72
C GLN A 147 -6.63 -17.94 -5.21
N TYR A 148 -7.69 -18.64 -5.58
CA TYR A 148 -7.99 -18.96 -6.98
C TYR A 148 -8.08 -17.71 -7.87
N ALA A 149 -8.74 -16.65 -7.40
CA ALA A 149 -8.86 -15.42 -8.19
C ALA A 149 -7.52 -14.71 -8.37
N ALA A 150 -6.68 -14.70 -7.34
CA ALA A 150 -5.34 -14.14 -7.42
C ALA A 150 -4.45 -14.94 -8.39
N GLU A 151 -4.39 -16.26 -8.24
CA GLU A 151 -3.62 -17.15 -9.11
C GLU A 151 -4.07 -17.05 -10.57
N TYR A 152 -5.37 -17.00 -10.79
CA TYR A 152 -5.92 -16.83 -12.14
C TYR A 152 -5.52 -15.48 -12.76
N ALA A 153 -5.65 -14.39 -12.02
CA ALA A 153 -5.25 -13.08 -12.50
C ALA A 153 -3.75 -13.02 -12.85
N ILE A 154 -2.89 -13.56 -11.98
CA ILE A 154 -1.43 -13.64 -12.21
C ILE A 154 -1.15 -14.47 -13.48
N SER A 155 -1.84 -15.62 -13.66
CA SER A 155 -1.68 -16.46 -14.86
C SER A 155 -2.13 -15.76 -16.16
N CYS A 156 -3.01 -14.77 -16.04
CA CYS A 156 -3.46 -13.91 -17.14
C CYS A 156 -2.58 -12.67 -17.37
N GLY A 157 -1.48 -12.54 -16.63
CA GLY A 157 -0.53 -11.44 -16.80
C GLY A 157 -0.79 -10.21 -15.91
N SER A 158 -1.60 -10.35 -14.86
CA SER A 158 -1.79 -9.29 -13.85
C SER A 158 -0.50 -9.05 -13.08
N GLU A 159 -0.13 -7.79 -12.86
CA GLU A 159 1.08 -7.37 -12.13
C GLU A 159 0.88 -7.29 -10.60
N ILE A 160 -0.05 -8.09 -10.06
CA ILE A 160 -0.29 -8.17 -8.62
C ILE A 160 0.64 -9.20 -7.96
N GLU A 161 0.92 -8.98 -6.68
CA GLU A 161 1.68 -9.90 -5.83
C GLU A 161 0.82 -10.40 -4.67
N CYS A 162 0.95 -11.69 -4.33
CA CYS A 162 0.31 -12.26 -3.15
C CYS A 162 1.17 -12.01 -1.91
N LEU A 163 0.83 -11.01 -1.12
CA LEU A 163 1.59 -10.61 0.09
C LEU A 163 1.36 -11.57 1.27
N LEU A 164 0.15 -12.11 1.41
CA LEU A 164 -0.23 -12.94 2.55
C LEU A 164 -1.29 -13.96 2.16
N ASN A 165 -1.09 -15.22 2.56
CA ASN A 165 -2.11 -16.25 2.47
C ASN A 165 -2.60 -16.60 3.88
N PHE A 166 -3.90 -16.43 4.13
CA PHE A 166 -4.53 -16.69 5.43
C PHE A 166 -4.67 -18.20 5.75
N GLY A 167 -4.37 -19.08 4.81
CA GLY A 167 -4.34 -20.52 5.00
C GLY A 167 -5.71 -21.20 5.05
N ALA A 168 -5.68 -22.47 5.42
CA ALA A 168 -6.88 -23.30 5.52
C ALA A 168 -7.83 -22.78 6.62
N GLY A 169 -9.14 -22.79 6.32
CA GLY A 169 -10.17 -22.31 7.25
C GLY A 169 -10.47 -20.81 7.15
N SER A 170 -9.70 -20.05 6.39
CA SER A 170 -9.97 -18.63 6.11
C SER A 170 -11.14 -18.41 5.14
N PHE A 171 -11.74 -19.49 4.66
CA PHE A 171 -12.79 -19.49 3.65
C PHE A 171 -14.07 -20.20 4.15
N LEU A 172 -15.25 -19.63 3.86
CA LEU A 172 -16.50 -20.02 4.52
C LEU A 172 -17.31 -21.09 3.84
N SER A 173 -17.05 -21.46 2.58
CA SER A 173 -17.89 -22.43 1.87
C SER A 173 -17.13 -23.21 0.80
N LYS A 174 -17.64 -24.43 0.54
CA LYS A 174 -17.25 -25.17 -0.65
C LYS A 174 -17.85 -24.47 -1.87
N HIS A 175 -17.03 -24.11 -2.85
CA HIS A 175 -17.55 -23.69 -4.14
C HIS A 175 -18.10 -24.92 -4.87
N ILE A 176 -19.37 -24.85 -5.28
CA ILE A 176 -19.98 -25.82 -6.18
C ILE A 176 -19.99 -25.11 -7.54
N LEU A 177 -19.31 -25.70 -8.53
CA LEU A 177 -19.41 -25.29 -9.91
C LEU A 177 -20.64 -26.01 -10.53
N LEU A 178 -21.68 -25.24 -10.83
CA LEU A 178 -22.81 -25.76 -11.58
C LEU A 178 -22.60 -25.39 -13.06
N PRO A 179 -22.20 -26.33 -13.93
CA PRO A 179 -22.09 -26.03 -15.35
C PRO A 179 -23.48 -25.84 -15.96
N LEU A 180 -23.64 -24.77 -16.73
CA LEU A 180 -24.92 -24.42 -17.39
C LEU A 180 -25.46 -25.57 -18.28
N SER A 181 -24.57 -26.40 -18.80
CA SER A 181 -24.92 -27.54 -19.64
C SER A 181 -25.71 -28.65 -18.94
N LEU A 182 -25.63 -28.75 -17.60
CA LEU A 182 -26.40 -29.72 -16.82
C LEU A 182 -27.83 -29.25 -16.56
N ILE A 183 -28.10 -27.95 -16.63
CA ILE A 183 -29.45 -27.39 -16.45
C ILE A 183 -30.31 -27.72 -17.67
N HIS A 184 -29.72 -27.81 -18.86
CA HIS A 184 -30.42 -28.17 -20.12
C HIS A 184 -30.62 -29.67 -20.32
N ILE A 185 -29.90 -30.53 -19.59
CA ILE A 185 -30.00 -31.98 -19.70
C ILE A 185 -31.13 -32.57 -18.81
N SER A 186 -31.62 -31.78 -17.86
CA SER A 186 -32.61 -32.25 -16.87
C SER A 186 -34.04 -31.82 -17.16
N GLU A 187 -34.34 -31.16 -18.28
CA GLU A 187 -35.74 -31.00 -18.69
C GLU A 187 -36.24 -32.30 -19.34
N PRO A 188 -37.16 -33.04 -18.67
CA PRO A 188 -37.78 -34.17 -19.33
C PRO A 188 -38.65 -33.61 -20.45
N THR A 189 -38.32 -33.94 -21.68
CA THR A 189 -39.24 -33.83 -22.81
C THR A 189 -40.49 -34.58 -22.45
N ARG A 190 -41.55 -33.87 -22.07
CA ARG A 190 -42.88 -34.51 -21.95
C ARG A 190 -43.36 -34.92 -23.30
N PRO A 191 -43.92 -36.14 -23.41
CA PRO A 191 -44.52 -36.63 -24.63
C PRO A 191 -45.78 -35.85 -25.01
#